data_ddde142dafe73392e56c137db9f5d29a
#
_entry.id   ddde142dafe73392e56c137db9f5d29a
#
_cell.length_a   1.000
_cell.length_b   1.000
_cell.length_c   1.000
_cell.angle_alpha   90.00
_cell.angle_beta   90.00
_cell.angle_gamma   90.00
#
_symmetry.space_group_name_H-M   'P 1'
#
loop_
_entity.id
_entity.type
_entity.pdbx_description
1 polymer ?
#
loop_
_entity_poly.entity_id
_entity_poly.type
_entity_poly.pdbx_seq_one_letter_code
_entity_poly.pdbx_strand_id
1 'polypeptide(L)'
;MLSEYTNIGGVQRMYAIIESCGRQYKVAEGDVVFFEKLNAEEGKKITFDNVVLLSEEGKVQVGNPYVKGIKVEGKVVSHGKGKKIIVFKMKPKKNERKKQGHRQPYTKVEITSIKTATKKAESKKEVAEKVEA
;
A
#
# COMPACT_ATOMS: atom_id res chain seq x y z
N MET A 1 31.14 0.92 -25.80
CA MET A 1 30.39 -0.28 -25.40
C MET A 1 29.09 0.19 -24.80
N LEU A 2 28.03 0.14 -25.58
CA LEU A 2 26.68 0.38 -25.14
C LEU A 2 26.23 -0.87 -24.41
N SER A 3 26.09 -0.77 -23.09
CA SER A 3 25.46 -1.82 -22.28
C SER A 3 24.01 -1.93 -22.75
N GLU A 4 23.72 -3.02 -23.44
CA GLU A 4 22.37 -3.44 -23.74
C GLU A 4 21.63 -3.63 -22.40
N TYR A 5 20.86 -2.62 -22.02
CA TYR A 5 19.75 -2.86 -21.13
C TYR A 5 18.77 -3.74 -21.89
N THR A 6 18.95 -5.03 -21.77
CA THR A 6 17.92 -5.99 -22.16
C THR A 6 16.66 -5.63 -21.38
N ASN A 7 15.81 -4.94 -22.09
CA ASN A 7 14.42 -4.74 -21.69
C ASN A 7 13.78 -6.13 -21.73
N ILE A 8 14.01 -6.89 -20.68
CA ILE A 8 13.29 -8.14 -20.44
C ILE A 8 11.85 -7.71 -20.32
N GLY A 9 11.05 -8.07 -21.33
CA GLY A 9 9.67 -7.67 -21.51
C GLY A 9 8.94 -7.60 -20.18
N GLY A 10 8.96 -6.44 -19.56
CA GLY A 10 8.27 -6.19 -18.33
C GLY A 10 6.79 -6.25 -18.65
N VAL A 11 6.15 -7.33 -18.21
CA VAL A 11 4.71 -7.31 -18.00
C VAL A 11 4.45 -6.04 -17.19
N GLN A 12 3.83 -5.05 -17.83
CA GLN A 12 3.46 -3.81 -17.14
C GLN A 12 2.42 -4.19 -16.09
N ARG A 13 2.92 -4.50 -14.89
CA ARG A 13 2.06 -4.85 -13.77
C ARG A 13 1.20 -3.64 -13.43
N MET A 14 -0.08 -3.89 -13.30
CA MET A 14 -1.00 -2.91 -12.75
C MET A 14 -0.52 -2.47 -11.37
N TYR A 15 -0.40 -1.17 -11.16
CA TYR A 15 -0.04 -0.62 -9.86
C TYR A 15 -0.95 0.57 -9.52
N ALA A 16 -1.11 0.80 -8.24
CA ALA A 16 -1.85 1.93 -7.71
C ALA A 16 -0.98 2.73 -6.73
N ILE A 17 -1.27 3.99 -6.60
CA ILE A 17 -0.74 4.82 -5.51
C ILE A 17 -1.87 5.10 -4.56
N ILE A 18 -1.75 4.60 -3.35
CA ILE A 18 -2.72 4.80 -2.27
C ILE A 18 -2.20 5.79 -1.24
N GLU A 19 -3.09 6.54 -0.65
CA GLU A 19 -2.80 7.42 0.48
C GLU A 19 -3.35 6.79 1.76
N SER A 20 -2.48 6.57 2.72
CA SER A 20 -2.84 6.04 4.03
C SER A 20 -1.92 6.60 5.11
N CYS A 21 -2.48 6.90 6.26
CA CYS A 21 -1.72 7.42 7.41
C CYS A 21 -0.87 8.66 7.09
N GLY A 22 -1.33 9.53 6.19
CA GLY A 22 -0.62 10.74 5.76
C GLY A 22 0.58 10.50 4.84
N ARG A 23 0.70 9.30 4.28
CA ARG A 23 1.75 8.91 3.33
C ARG A 23 1.15 8.27 2.09
N GLN A 24 1.90 8.35 0.99
CA GLN A 24 1.55 7.70 -0.26
C GLN A 24 2.43 6.47 -0.48
N TYR A 25 1.81 5.39 -0.91
CA TYR A 25 2.47 4.12 -1.18
C TYR A 25 2.16 3.66 -2.60
N LYS A 26 3.20 3.30 -3.34
CA LYS A 26 3.04 2.61 -4.61
C LYS A 26 2.89 1.11 -4.33
N VAL A 27 1.78 0.53 -4.75
CA VAL A 27 1.43 -0.86 -4.48
C VAL A 27 1.01 -1.58 -5.76
N ALA A 28 1.41 -2.83 -5.89
CA ALA A 28 0.95 -3.76 -6.91
C ALA A 28 0.33 -4.99 -6.24
N GLU A 29 -0.39 -5.79 -7.00
CA GLU A 29 -0.95 -7.05 -6.49
C GLU A 29 0.17 -8.02 -6.08
N GLY A 30 0.08 -8.57 -4.88
CA GLY A 30 1.07 -9.46 -4.30
C GLY A 30 2.20 -8.76 -3.53
N ASP A 31 2.22 -7.44 -3.49
CA ASP A 31 3.23 -6.69 -2.74
C ASP A 31 2.96 -6.70 -1.23
N VAL A 32 4.03 -6.72 -0.47
CA VAL A 32 3.99 -6.58 0.98
C VAL A 32 4.46 -5.18 1.35
N VAL A 33 3.60 -4.41 1.99
CA VAL A 33 3.86 -3.02 2.34
C VAL A 33 3.77 -2.81 3.84
N PHE A 34 4.66 -1.98 4.37
CA PHE A 34 4.67 -1.60 5.78
C PHE A 34 3.96 -0.25 5.94
N PHE A 35 2.81 -0.28 6.58
CA PHE A 35 2.05 0.91 6.95
C PHE A 35 2.33 1.32 8.40
N GLU A 36 2.01 2.55 8.75
CA GLU A 36 1.90 2.91 10.16
C GLU A 36 0.82 2.04 10.82
N LYS A 37 0.87 1.91 12.14
CA LYS A 37 -0.03 1.01 12.87
C LYS A 37 -1.50 1.25 12.51
N LEU A 38 -2.14 0.23 11.95
CA LEU A 38 -3.55 0.22 11.63
C LEU A 38 -4.36 -0.47 12.75
N ASN A 39 -5.57 0.03 13.01
CA ASN A 39 -6.49 -0.56 13.97
C ASN A 39 -7.24 -1.75 13.35
N ALA A 40 -6.52 -2.78 13.00
CA ALA A 40 -7.07 -4.00 12.44
C ALA A 40 -6.35 -5.20 13.05
N GLU A 41 -7.06 -6.29 13.25
CA GLU A 41 -6.46 -7.54 13.76
C GLU A 41 -5.66 -8.24 12.66
N GLU A 42 -4.70 -9.05 13.09
CA GLU A 42 -3.92 -9.89 12.18
C GLU A 42 -4.86 -10.87 11.44
N GLY A 43 -4.63 -11.03 10.14
CA GLY A 43 -5.45 -11.86 9.27
C GLY A 43 -6.71 -11.20 8.72
N LYS A 44 -7.09 -10.02 9.20
CA LYS A 44 -8.25 -9.28 8.63
C LYS A 44 -7.92 -8.66 7.29
N LYS A 45 -8.95 -8.55 6.46
CA LYS A 45 -8.91 -7.80 5.20
C LYS A 45 -9.13 -6.32 5.49
N ILE A 46 -8.35 -5.49 4.84
CA ILE A 46 -8.48 -4.04 4.87
C ILE A 46 -8.72 -3.54 3.45
N THR A 47 -9.58 -2.55 3.32
CA THR A 47 -9.84 -1.87 2.05
C THR A 47 -9.32 -0.44 2.13
N PHE A 48 -8.56 -0.04 1.13
CA PHE A 48 -8.08 1.32 0.95
C PHE A 48 -8.88 1.99 -0.16
N ASP A 49 -9.63 3.02 0.20
CA ASP A 49 -10.50 3.76 -0.73
C ASP A 49 -9.79 4.99 -1.34
N ASN A 50 -8.76 5.50 -0.68
CA ASN A 50 -8.03 6.69 -1.09
C ASN A 50 -6.94 6.34 -2.12
N VAL A 51 -7.34 6.10 -3.34
CA VAL A 51 -6.43 5.82 -4.46
C VAL A 51 -6.17 7.10 -5.23
N VAL A 52 -4.93 7.57 -5.23
CA VAL A 52 -4.51 8.81 -5.89
C VAL A 52 -4.29 8.59 -7.39
N LEU A 53 -3.71 7.46 -7.74
CA LEU A 53 -3.36 7.13 -9.11
C LEU A 53 -3.52 5.62 -9.34
N LEU A 54 -3.99 5.27 -10.52
CA LEU A 54 -3.98 3.90 -11.03
C LEU A 54 -3.28 3.87 -12.38
N SER A 55 -2.36 2.94 -12.54
CA SER A 55 -1.76 2.61 -13.84
C SER A 55 -2.12 1.18 -14.23
N GLU A 56 -2.79 1.04 -15.35
CA GLU A 56 -3.19 -0.24 -15.93
C GLU A 56 -2.76 -0.28 -17.39
N GLU A 57 -1.92 -1.23 -17.76
CA GLU A 57 -1.48 -1.49 -19.14
C GLU A 57 -1.08 -0.23 -19.96
N GLY A 58 -0.34 0.68 -19.33
CA GLY A 58 0.10 1.92 -19.96
C GLY A 58 -0.93 3.05 -19.95
N LYS A 59 -2.14 2.82 -19.44
CA LYS A 59 -3.13 3.86 -19.17
C LYS A 59 -3.01 4.32 -17.74
N VAL A 60 -2.80 5.60 -17.54
CA VAL A 60 -2.68 6.21 -16.21
C VAL A 60 -3.92 7.03 -15.92
N GLN A 61 -4.58 6.74 -14.82
CA GLN A 61 -5.70 7.51 -14.29
C GLN A 61 -5.23 8.26 -13.05
N VAL A 62 -5.30 9.58 -13.08
CA VAL A 62 -4.94 10.44 -11.95
C VAL A 62 -6.20 10.99 -11.33
N GLY A 63 -6.30 10.88 -10.00
CA GLY A 63 -7.43 11.40 -9.25
C GLY A 63 -7.28 12.88 -8.90
N ASN A 64 -8.42 13.54 -8.68
CA ASN A 64 -8.47 14.90 -8.16
C ASN A 64 -9.46 14.96 -6.97
N PRO A 65 -9.02 14.76 -5.73
CA PRO A 65 -7.70 14.22 -5.28
C PRO A 65 -7.58 12.70 -5.43
N TYR A 66 -8.67 11.96 -5.50
CA TYR A 66 -8.71 10.49 -5.57
C TYR A 66 -9.45 9.99 -6.80
N VAL A 67 -9.03 8.85 -7.30
CA VAL A 67 -9.72 8.17 -8.40
C VAL A 67 -10.99 7.50 -7.87
N LYS A 68 -12.13 7.78 -8.50
CA LYS A 68 -13.42 7.22 -8.12
C LYS A 68 -13.58 5.78 -8.61
N GLY A 69 -14.19 4.93 -7.78
CA GLY A 69 -14.55 3.56 -8.16
C GLY A 69 -13.41 2.54 -8.07
N ILE A 70 -12.25 2.93 -7.54
CA ILE A 70 -11.11 2.03 -7.34
C ILE A 70 -10.93 1.78 -5.85
N LYS A 71 -10.70 0.51 -5.51
CA LYS A 71 -10.42 0.06 -4.15
C LYS A 71 -9.26 -0.91 -4.16
N VAL A 72 -8.35 -0.75 -3.20
CA VAL A 72 -7.24 -1.67 -3.00
C VAL A 72 -7.54 -2.51 -1.77
N GLU A 73 -7.54 -3.82 -1.92
CA GLU A 73 -7.72 -4.76 -0.83
C GLU A 73 -6.38 -5.34 -0.40
N GLY A 74 -6.17 -5.38 0.89
CA GLY A 74 -5.02 -6.00 1.51
C GLY A 74 -5.41 -6.86 2.71
N LYS A 75 -4.53 -7.77 3.07
CA LYS A 75 -4.65 -8.61 4.26
C LYS A 75 -3.56 -8.24 5.25
N VAL A 76 -3.94 -8.01 6.49
CA VAL A 76 -2.97 -7.78 7.57
C VAL A 76 -2.20 -9.08 7.85
N VAL A 77 -0.90 -9.03 7.69
CA VAL A 77 -0.02 -10.18 7.98
C VAL A 77 0.37 -10.19 9.44
N SER A 78 0.89 -9.07 9.94
CA SER A 78 1.35 -8.95 11.32
C SER A 78 1.53 -7.49 11.74
N HIS A 79 1.57 -7.27 13.02
CA HIS A 79 1.98 -6.02 13.63
C HIS A 79 3.38 -6.16 14.22
N GLY A 80 4.18 -5.12 14.16
CA GLY A 80 5.51 -5.12 14.70
C GLY A 80 5.96 -3.74 15.16
N LYS A 81 7.14 -3.69 15.75
CA LYS A 81 7.82 -2.46 16.12
C LYS A 81 9.20 -2.44 15.47
N GLY A 82 9.58 -1.31 14.93
CA GLY A 82 10.88 -1.10 14.35
C GLY A 82 12.02 -1.19 15.37
N LYS A 83 13.24 -1.06 14.87
CA LYS A 83 14.43 -1.00 15.74
C LYS A 83 14.38 0.23 16.64
N LYS A 84 14.78 0.08 17.89
CA LYS A 84 14.83 1.18 18.86
C LYS A 84 15.78 2.27 18.39
N ILE A 85 15.27 3.49 18.30
CA ILE A 85 16.05 4.68 18.02
C ILE A 85 16.26 5.41 19.33
N ILE A 86 17.53 5.71 19.66
CA ILE A 86 17.88 6.44 20.87
C ILE A 86 17.92 7.93 20.53
N VAL A 87 17.09 8.70 21.22
CA VAL A 87 17.05 10.16 21.12
C VAL A 87 17.73 10.74 22.34
N PHE A 88 18.78 11.49 22.13
CA PHE A 88 19.51 12.20 23.17
C PHE A 88 19.41 13.71 22.94
N LYS A 89 18.92 14.42 23.95
CA LYS A 89 18.81 15.87 23.94
C LYS A 89 19.70 16.45 25.05
N MET A 90 20.55 17.38 24.69
CA MET A 90 21.44 18.08 25.62
C MET A 90 21.45 19.56 25.26
N LYS A 91 21.37 20.43 26.29
CA LYS A 91 21.62 21.86 26.16
C LYS A 91 22.95 22.21 26.85
N PRO A 92 23.90 22.83 26.14
CA PRO A 92 25.16 23.24 26.78
C PRO A 92 24.89 24.28 27.88
N LYS A 93 25.64 24.18 28.98
CA LYS A 93 25.58 25.07 30.15
C LYS A 93 24.26 25.13 30.94
N LYS A 94 23.27 24.28 30.66
CA LYS A 94 21.96 24.30 31.32
C LYS A 94 21.60 23.00 32.06
N ASN A 95 22.53 22.09 32.27
CA ASN A 95 22.30 20.79 32.94
C ASN A 95 21.08 19.99 32.42
N GLU A 96 20.62 20.27 31.20
CA GLU A 96 19.51 19.57 30.59
C GLU A 96 20.03 18.43 29.73
N ARG A 97 19.81 17.21 30.20
CA ARG A 97 20.13 15.96 29.49
C ARG A 97 18.91 15.07 29.50
N LYS A 98 18.45 14.66 28.34
CA LYS A 98 17.32 13.71 28.21
C LYS A 98 17.66 12.64 27.19
N LYS A 99 17.65 11.38 27.64
CA LYS A 99 17.82 10.22 26.79
C LYS A 99 16.51 9.44 26.75
N GLN A 100 15.98 9.25 25.55
CA GLN A 100 14.76 8.48 25.31
C GLN A 100 15.00 7.47 24.22
N GLY A 101 14.28 6.34 24.28
CA GLY A 101 14.22 5.39 23.19
C GLY A 101 12.84 5.43 22.54
N HIS A 102 12.79 5.33 21.21
CA HIS A 102 11.56 5.24 20.44
C HIS A 102 11.58 4.01 19.54
N ARG A 103 10.47 3.28 19.51
CA ARG A 103 10.22 2.19 18.56
C ARG A 103 8.93 2.48 17.82
N GLN A 104 9.03 2.72 16.52
CA GLN A 104 7.86 2.99 15.69
C GLN A 104 7.07 1.71 15.45
N PRO A 105 5.79 1.64 15.85
CA PRO A 105 4.94 0.52 15.51
C PRO A 105 4.56 0.58 14.03
N TYR A 106 4.45 -0.57 13.40
CA TYR A 106 4.02 -0.71 12.01
C TYR A 106 3.07 -1.89 11.84
N THR A 107 2.32 -1.87 10.75
CA THR A 107 1.48 -2.98 10.30
C THR A 107 1.97 -3.46 8.94
N LYS A 108 2.27 -4.74 8.84
CA LYS A 108 2.62 -5.40 7.59
C LYS A 108 1.36 -5.87 6.89
N VAL A 109 1.13 -5.39 5.69
CA VAL A 109 -0.06 -5.71 4.87
C VAL A 109 0.38 -6.27 3.54
N GLU A 110 -0.18 -7.39 3.16
CA GLU A 110 -0.05 -7.98 1.83
C GLU A 110 -1.20 -7.48 0.95
N ILE A 111 -0.90 -6.90 -0.19
CA ILE A 111 -1.91 -6.42 -1.14
C ILE A 111 -2.44 -7.63 -1.92
N THR A 112 -3.71 -7.91 -1.78
CA THR A 112 -4.35 -9.06 -2.40
C THR A 112 -4.91 -8.75 -3.78
N SER A 113 -5.56 -7.60 -3.94
CA SER A 113 -6.15 -7.22 -5.22
C SER A 113 -6.40 -5.71 -5.34
N ILE A 114 -6.35 -5.23 -6.57
CA ILE A 114 -6.77 -3.89 -6.94
C ILE A 114 -8.07 -4.00 -7.72
N LYS A 115 -9.18 -3.54 -7.12
CA LYS A 115 -10.51 -3.62 -7.71
C LYS A 115 -10.85 -2.33 -8.43
N THR A 116 -11.07 -2.42 -9.73
CA THR A 116 -11.64 -1.34 -10.54
C THR A 116 -13.14 -1.56 -10.72
N ALA A 117 -13.91 -0.51 -10.93
CA ALA A 117 -15.36 -0.62 -11.18
C ALA A 117 -15.69 -1.51 -12.38
N THR A 118 -14.80 -1.55 -13.37
CA THR A 118 -14.90 -2.40 -14.56
C THR A 118 -14.79 -3.90 -14.22
N LYS A 119 -13.83 -4.30 -13.40
CA LYS A 119 -13.67 -5.71 -12.97
C LYS A 119 -14.83 -6.20 -12.10
N LYS A 120 -15.51 -5.31 -11.37
CA LYS A 120 -16.69 -5.68 -10.57
C LYS A 120 -17.90 -6.04 -11.43
N ALA A 121 -17.99 -5.48 -12.64
CA ALA A 121 -19.06 -5.81 -13.59
C ALA A 121 -18.82 -7.18 -14.27
N GLU A 122 -17.57 -7.52 -14.56
CA GLU A 122 -17.21 -8.81 -15.17
C GLU A 122 -17.36 -9.98 -14.18
N SER A 123 -16.88 -9.83 -12.94
CA SER A 123 -17.04 -10.86 -11.92
C SER A 123 -18.52 -11.10 -11.55
N LYS A 124 -19.36 -10.07 -11.66
CA LYS A 124 -20.79 -10.19 -11.42
C LYS A 124 -21.52 -10.87 -12.60
N LYS A 125 -21.01 -10.71 -13.82
CA LYS A 125 -21.52 -11.43 -15.00
C LYS A 125 -21.13 -12.89 -15.00
N GLU A 126 -19.89 -13.23 -14.66
CA GLU A 126 -19.43 -14.62 -14.57
C GLU A 126 -20.17 -15.43 -13.48
N VAL A 127 -20.45 -14.80 -12.34
CA VAL A 127 -21.22 -15.46 -11.26
C VAL A 127 -22.70 -15.60 -11.64
N ALA A 128 -23.28 -14.64 -12.34
CA ALA A 128 -24.67 -14.74 -12.84
C ALA A 128 -24.82 -15.80 -13.95
N GLU A 129 -23.83 -15.94 -14.82
CA GLU A 129 -23.83 -16.95 -15.89
C GLU A 129 -23.61 -18.36 -15.36
N LYS A 130 -22.88 -18.54 -14.25
CA LYS A 130 -22.71 -19.84 -13.57
C LYS A 130 -23.91 -20.27 -12.73
N VAL A 131 -24.80 -19.36 -12.39
CA VAL A 131 -26.00 -19.66 -11.58
C VAL A 131 -27.23 -20.00 -12.45
N GLU A 132 -27.23 -19.64 -13.74
CA GLU A 132 -28.29 -19.95 -14.69
C GLU A 132 -28.06 -21.24 -15.52
N ALA A 133 -26.98 -21.94 -15.27
CA ALA A 133 -26.71 -23.22 -15.94
C ALA A 133 -27.02 -24.41 -15.05
#